data_73a60dcd15b887b433db4ce379804317
#
_entry.id   73a60dcd15b887b433db4ce379804317
#
_cell.length_a   1.000
_cell.length_b   1.000
_cell.length_c   1.000
_cell.angle_alpha   90.00
_cell.angle_beta   90.00
_cell.angle_gamma   90.00
#
_symmetry.space_group_name_H-M   'P 1'
#
loop_
_entity.id
_entity.type
_entity.pdbx_description
1 polymer ?
#
loop_
_entity_poly.entity_id
_entity_poly.type
_entity_poly.pdbx_seq_one_letter_code
_entity_poly.pdbx_strand_id
1 'polypeptide(L)'
;MESSVKKNASLVNDIKKNVQQYISEADDDIAAFYARHKIAMGVRGDGNLSRNLFEHGEKAFHYSNTVKSYKDCLSLLENNLPYAGVSHESKHAMASVLYSAYVNKLPLLLMGPSSKEIADTLSLSVTGKYANQLQCDGPCDIGIIRESYKSTGVLVVTNAFGSDWMISLLQELNQAKCLIVFVHPFIEDISIEASSLYSYCCPISTVDTVDNLADMNGVTGACLSDSFEAYVPTVKGSKRADELMAMSASKLFVRNLAYIEGNAASISGNEADIESFVTENIIEPYKALTQN
;
A
#
# COMPACT_ATOMS: atom_id res chain seq x y z
N MET A 1 17.06 57.90 -30.25
CA MET A 1 16.94 56.49 -30.60
C MET A 1 17.88 55.58 -29.78
N GLU A 2 19.14 55.85 -29.62
CA GLU A 2 20.11 55.03 -28.89
C GLU A 2 19.76 54.84 -27.37
N SER A 3 19.20 55.83 -26.70
CA SER A 3 18.85 55.74 -25.28
C SER A 3 17.70 54.73 -25.01
N SER A 4 16.76 54.64 -25.94
CA SER A 4 15.63 53.71 -25.85
C SER A 4 16.06 52.25 -26.08
N VAL A 5 16.99 52.01 -26.99
CA VAL A 5 17.54 50.67 -27.28
C VAL A 5 18.37 50.15 -26.09
N LYS A 6 19.18 51.00 -25.46
CA LYS A 6 19.95 50.64 -24.27
C LYS A 6 19.05 50.31 -23.08
N LYS A 7 17.95 51.05 -22.90
CA LYS A 7 16.97 50.81 -21.84
C LYS A 7 16.23 49.46 -22.01
N ASN A 8 15.86 49.16 -23.27
CA ASN A 8 15.22 47.88 -23.60
C ASN A 8 16.20 46.68 -23.46
N ALA A 9 17.47 46.87 -23.79
CA ALA A 9 18.48 45.81 -23.59
C ALA A 9 18.75 45.54 -22.11
N SER A 10 18.76 46.57 -21.26
CA SER A 10 18.84 46.41 -19.80
C SER A 10 17.63 45.64 -19.26
N LEU A 11 16.42 45.99 -19.66
CA LEU A 11 15.19 45.36 -19.24
C LEU A 11 15.13 43.88 -19.62
N VAL A 12 15.58 43.52 -20.81
CA VAL A 12 15.67 42.11 -21.27
C VAL A 12 16.68 41.33 -20.45
N ASN A 13 17.81 41.93 -20.09
CA ASN A 13 18.81 41.26 -19.24
C ASN A 13 18.30 41.05 -17.80
N ASP A 14 17.56 42.01 -17.25
CA ASP A 14 16.95 41.89 -15.90
C ASP A 14 15.89 40.82 -15.92
N ILE A 15 15.03 40.72 -16.94
CA ILE A 15 14.06 39.65 -17.11
C ILE A 15 14.76 38.27 -17.20
N LYS A 16 15.82 38.15 -17.99
CA LYS A 16 16.57 36.90 -18.10
C LYS A 16 17.17 36.46 -16.75
N LYS A 17 17.72 37.42 -16.00
CA LYS A 17 18.28 37.17 -14.66
C LYS A 17 17.21 36.66 -13.67
N ASN A 18 16.05 37.33 -13.68
CA ASN A 18 14.94 36.92 -12.82
C ASN A 18 14.40 35.53 -13.20
N VAL A 19 14.23 35.26 -14.50
CA VAL A 19 13.79 33.91 -14.94
C VAL A 19 14.80 32.82 -14.55
N GLN A 20 16.11 33.09 -14.70
CA GLN A 20 17.13 32.13 -14.23
C GLN A 20 17.11 31.91 -12.72
N GLN A 21 16.86 32.97 -11.96
CA GLN A 21 16.72 32.85 -10.51
C GLN A 21 15.48 32.03 -10.11
N TYR A 22 14.33 32.27 -10.73
CA TYR A 22 13.11 31.47 -10.49
C TYR A 22 13.28 30.01 -10.87
N ILE A 23 14.00 29.71 -11.96
CA ILE A 23 14.30 28.31 -12.33
C ILE A 23 15.21 27.66 -11.29
N SER A 24 16.24 28.37 -10.81
CA SER A 24 17.16 27.85 -9.78
C SER A 24 16.44 27.63 -8.46
N GLU A 25 15.57 28.55 -8.04
CA GLU A 25 14.76 28.41 -6.82
C GLU A 25 13.78 27.23 -6.93
N ALA A 26 13.14 27.05 -8.09
CA ALA A 26 12.28 25.90 -8.35
C ALA A 26 13.03 24.56 -8.34
N ASP A 27 14.23 24.52 -8.91
CA ASP A 27 15.10 23.33 -8.87
C ASP A 27 15.55 23.00 -7.46
N ASP A 28 15.87 24.02 -6.63
CA ASP A 28 16.22 23.85 -5.22
C ASP A 28 15.01 23.35 -4.39
N ASP A 29 13.80 23.85 -4.66
CA ASP A 29 12.58 23.39 -4.00
C ASP A 29 12.23 21.95 -4.39
N ILE A 30 12.38 21.59 -5.66
CA ILE A 30 12.22 20.22 -6.15
C ILE A 30 13.26 19.30 -5.50
N ALA A 31 14.53 19.71 -5.44
CA ALA A 31 15.58 18.94 -4.79
C ALA A 31 15.32 18.77 -3.29
N ALA A 32 14.82 19.81 -2.60
CA ALA A 32 14.44 19.76 -1.21
C ALA A 32 13.23 18.85 -0.96
N PHE A 33 12.26 18.86 -1.87
CA PHE A 33 11.12 17.94 -1.86
C PHE A 33 11.60 16.48 -1.96
N TYR A 34 12.42 16.15 -2.96
CA TYR A 34 13.00 14.82 -3.12
C TYR A 34 13.84 14.39 -1.91
N ALA A 35 14.62 15.31 -1.31
CA ALA A 35 15.41 15.01 -0.13
C ALA A 35 14.54 14.73 1.10
N ARG A 36 13.47 15.50 1.31
CA ARG A 36 12.53 15.29 2.43
C ARG A 36 11.79 13.97 2.33
N HIS A 37 11.36 13.60 1.14
CA HIS A 37 10.57 12.39 0.92
C HIS A 37 11.42 11.14 0.64
N LYS A 38 12.78 11.24 0.82
CA LYS A 38 13.70 10.12 0.53
C LYS A 38 13.41 9.43 -0.80
N ILE A 39 12.88 10.17 -1.76
CA ILE A 39 12.77 9.69 -3.11
C ILE A 39 14.21 9.62 -3.60
N ALA A 40 14.81 8.43 -3.51
CA ALA A 40 16.14 8.18 -3.98
C ALA A 40 16.16 8.45 -5.47
N MET A 41 16.53 9.67 -5.86
CA MET A 41 17.05 9.86 -7.18
C MET A 41 18.27 8.96 -7.24
N GLY A 42 18.11 7.83 -7.94
CA GLY A 42 19.25 6.97 -8.21
C GLY A 42 20.34 7.87 -8.78
N VAL A 43 21.36 8.10 -7.98
CA VAL A 43 22.58 8.71 -8.49
C VAL A 43 22.94 7.85 -9.68
N ARG A 44 22.84 8.39 -10.88
CA ARG A 44 23.41 7.79 -12.09
C ARG A 44 24.93 7.77 -11.90
N GLY A 45 25.38 6.85 -11.04
CA GLY A 45 26.72 6.35 -11.13
C GLY A 45 26.71 5.39 -12.31
N ASP A 46 27.56 5.64 -13.29
CA ASP A 46 27.90 4.70 -14.36
C ASP A 46 28.49 3.42 -13.73
N GLY A 47 27.65 2.59 -13.22
CA GLY A 47 27.95 1.27 -12.70
C GLY A 47 26.69 0.44 -12.87
N ASN A 48 26.79 -0.61 -13.68
CA ASN A 48 25.81 -1.69 -13.86
C ASN A 48 25.51 -2.39 -12.50
N LEU A 49 24.93 -1.67 -11.56
CA LEU A 49 24.18 -2.28 -10.46
C LEU A 49 22.79 -2.60 -11.05
N SER A 50 22.61 -3.80 -11.57
CA SER A 50 21.29 -4.36 -11.78
C SER A 50 20.60 -4.38 -10.42
N ARG A 51 19.83 -3.31 -10.12
CA ARG A 51 18.98 -3.31 -8.94
C ARG A 51 17.98 -4.44 -9.13
N ASN A 52 17.95 -5.34 -8.19
CA ASN A 52 16.92 -6.37 -8.14
C ASN A 52 15.63 -5.66 -7.76
N LEU A 53 14.81 -5.28 -8.77
CA LEU A 53 13.54 -4.59 -8.54
C LEU A 53 12.49 -5.53 -7.95
N PHE A 54 12.65 -6.84 -8.12
CA PHE A 54 11.78 -7.86 -7.54
C PHE A 54 12.60 -8.83 -6.69
N GLU A 55 12.18 -9.00 -5.44
CA GLU A 55 12.82 -9.88 -4.47
C GLU A 55 11.80 -10.83 -3.84
N HIS A 56 12.17 -12.08 -3.69
CA HIS A 56 11.38 -13.04 -2.94
C HIS A 56 11.54 -12.83 -1.44
N GLY A 57 10.44 -12.93 -0.71
CA GLY A 57 10.45 -12.83 0.74
C GLY A 57 11.30 -13.92 1.40
N GLU A 58 12.16 -13.50 2.32
CA GLU A 58 12.98 -14.39 3.12
C GLU A 58 12.13 -15.16 4.15
N LYS A 59 12.65 -16.25 4.66
CA LYS A 59 12.03 -17.03 5.72
C LYS A 59 12.07 -16.23 7.05
N ALA A 60 11.06 -16.46 7.91
CA ALA A 60 11.05 -15.93 9.26
C ALA A 60 12.28 -16.40 10.06
N PHE A 61 12.77 -15.55 10.94
CA PHE A 61 13.82 -15.93 11.90
C PHE A 61 13.31 -16.87 12.99
N HIS A 62 12.06 -16.65 13.42
CA HIS A 62 11.39 -17.46 14.43
C HIS A 62 10.08 -17.99 13.89
N TYR A 63 9.71 -19.20 14.26
CA TYR A 63 8.46 -19.84 13.85
C TYR A 63 7.57 -20.10 15.06
N SER A 64 6.27 -19.94 14.85
CA SER A 64 5.23 -20.35 15.79
C SER A 64 5.14 -21.89 15.86
N ASN A 65 4.33 -22.37 16.79
CA ASN A 65 3.86 -23.76 16.75
C ASN A 65 3.13 -24.03 15.43
N THR A 66 2.99 -25.31 15.08
CA THR A 66 2.32 -25.70 13.84
C THR A 66 0.92 -25.12 13.74
N VAL A 67 0.68 -24.34 12.69
CA VAL A 67 -0.58 -23.69 12.36
C VAL A 67 -1.42 -24.68 11.54
N LYS A 68 -2.60 -25.06 12.06
CA LYS A 68 -3.44 -26.12 11.46
C LYS A 68 -4.67 -25.56 10.74
N SER A 69 -5.09 -24.35 11.09
CA SER A 69 -6.32 -23.75 10.57
C SER A 69 -6.16 -22.26 10.31
N TYR A 70 -7.11 -21.70 9.56
CA TYR A 70 -7.21 -20.25 9.38
C TYR A 70 -7.36 -19.49 10.70
N LYS A 71 -7.99 -20.10 11.72
CA LYS A 71 -8.13 -19.47 13.05
C LYS A 71 -6.77 -19.34 13.74
N ASP A 72 -5.90 -20.34 13.59
CA ASP A 72 -4.54 -20.26 14.12
C ASP A 72 -3.74 -19.17 13.41
N CYS A 73 -3.89 -19.03 12.07
CA CYS A 73 -3.29 -17.93 11.30
C CYS A 73 -3.78 -16.57 11.78
N LEU A 74 -5.09 -16.42 12.00
CA LEU A 74 -5.67 -15.17 12.48
C LEU A 74 -5.12 -14.82 13.86
N SER A 75 -5.13 -15.79 14.79
CA SER A 75 -4.59 -15.62 16.13
C SER A 75 -3.09 -15.23 16.10
N LEU A 76 -2.33 -15.85 15.20
CA LEU A 76 -0.92 -15.50 15.00
C LEU A 76 -0.78 -14.07 14.48
N LEU A 77 -1.60 -13.68 13.50
CA LEU A 77 -1.60 -12.32 12.94
C LEU A 77 -1.95 -11.29 14.02
N GLU A 78 -2.99 -11.52 14.81
CA GLU A 78 -3.36 -10.65 15.93
C GLU A 78 -2.24 -10.48 16.98
N ASN A 79 -1.50 -11.55 17.25
CA ASN A 79 -0.38 -11.51 18.18
C ASN A 79 0.86 -10.83 17.59
N ASN A 80 1.03 -10.86 16.27
CA ASN A 80 2.15 -10.27 15.56
C ASN A 80 1.95 -8.77 15.26
N LEU A 81 0.72 -8.31 14.99
CA LEU A 81 0.42 -6.92 14.62
C LEU A 81 0.95 -5.86 15.60
N PRO A 82 0.93 -6.07 16.93
CA PRO A 82 1.55 -5.13 17.87
C PRO A 82 3.04 -4.92 17.65
N TYR A 83 3.77 -5.91 17.13
CA TYR A 83 5.19 -5.76 16.76
C TYR A 83 5.37 -4.93 15.49
N ALA A 84 4.35 -4.84 14.64
CA ALA A 84 4.31 -3.88 13.53
C ALA A 84 3.88 -2.47 13.98
N GLY A 85 3.65 -2.26 15.26
CA GLY A 85 3.24 -0.98 15.85
C GLY A 85 1.73 -0.78 15.96
N VAL A 86 0.92 -1.77 15.58
CA VAL A 86 -0.54 -1.68 15.63
C VAL A 86 -1.03 -1.70 17.08
N SER A 87 -1.97 -0.82 17.40
CA SER A 87 -2.58 -0.70 18.72
C SER A 87 -3.32 -1.99 19.14
N HIS A 88 -3.38 -2.22 20.45
CA HIS A 88 -4.10 -3.38 20.98
C HIS A 88 -5.60 -3.33 20.69
N GLU A 89 -6.18 -2.14 20.53
CA GLU A 89 -7.59 -1.94 20.23
C GLU A 89 -7.91 -2.29 18.78
N SER A 90 -7.03 -1.94 17.83
CA SER A 90 -7.26 -2.13 16.40
C SER A 90 -6.83 -3.52 15.89
N LYS A 91 -5.97 -4.25 16.60
CA LYS A 91 -5.31 -5.46 16.08
C LYS A 91 -6.29 -6.56 15.64
N HIS A 92 -7.40 -6.77 16.34
CA HIS A 92 -8.37 -7.82 16.03
C HIS A 92 -9.13 -7.52 14.74
N ALA A 93 -9.66 -6.31 14.62
CA ALA A 93 -10.37 -5.87 13.43
C ALA A 93 -9.42 -5.78 12.22
N MET A 94 -8.23 -5.21 12.40
CA MET A 94 -7.20 -5.14 11.34
C MET A 94 -6.79 -6.54 10.87
N ALA A 95 -6.51 -7.49 11.78
CA ALA A 95 -6.17 -8.86 11.43
C ALA A 95 -7.26 -9.51 10.57
N SER A 96 -8.53 -9.37 10.98
CA SER A 96 -9.68 -9.92 10.26
C SER A 96 -9.83 -9.32 8.87
N VAL A 97 -9.66 -8.01 8.72
CA VAL A 97 -9.73 -7.28 7.44
C VAL A 97 -8.58 -7.68 6.51
N LEU A 98 -7.35 -7.70 7.01
CA LEU A 98 -6.17 -8.10 6.24
C LEU A 98 -6.25 -9.55 5.79
N TYR A 99 -6.66 -10.46 6.69
CA TYR A 99 -6.83 -11.87 6.36
C TYR A 99 -7.96 -12.07 5.34
N SER A 100 -9.07 -11.35 5.47
CA SER A 100 -10.16 -11.36 4.49
C SER A 100 -9.68 -10.92 3.09
N ALA A 101 -8.88 -9.86 3.00
CA ALA A 101 -8.30 -9.42 1.74
C ALA A 101 -7.34 -10.48 1.15
N TYR A 102 -6.55 -11.14 2.01
CA TYR A 102 -5.63 -12.21 1.61
C TYR A 102 -6.34 -13.41 0.98
N VAL A 103 -7.39 -13.92 1.62
CA VAL A 103 -8.10 -15.11 1.10
C VAL A 103 -8.89 -14.80 -0.17
N ASN A 104 -9.36 -13.57 -0.34
CA ASN A 104 -10.06 -13.11 -1.54
C ASN A 104 -9.12 -12.57 -2.63
N LYS A 105 -7.82 -12.43 -2.34
CA LYS A 105 -6.80 -11.80 -3.21
C LYS A 105 -7.23 -10.42 -3.71
N LEU A 106 -7.84 -9.63 -2.85
CA LEU A 106 -8.30 -8.29 -3.17
C LEU A 106 -7.18 -7.29 -2.87
N PRO A 107 -6.67 -6.55 -3.88
CA PRO A 107 -5.57 -5.63 -3.68
C PRO A 107 -5.85 -4.60 -2.61
N LEU A 108 -4.86 -4.34 -1.77
CA LEU A 108 -4.90 -3.35 -0.71
C LEU A 108 -3.97 -2.18 -1.02
N LEU A 109 -4.31 -1.03 -0.47
CA LEU A 109 -3.44 0.13 -0.36
C LEU A 109 -3.34 0.49 1.12
N LEU A 110 -2.22 0.17 1.76
CA LEU A 110 -1.94 0.57 3.13
C LEU A 110 -1.26 1.95 3.13
N MET A 111 -1.84 2.90 3.85
CA MET A 111 -1.44 4.31 3.85
C MET A 111 -1.14 4.77 5.27
N GLY A 112 0.06 5.30 5.49
CA GLY A 112 0.49 5.81 6.78
C GLY A 112 1.63 5.01 7.42
N PRO A 113 1.89 5.21 8.72
CA PRO A 113 3.01 4.59 9.42
C PRO A 113 2.92 3.06 9.41
N SER A 114 4.06 2.40 9.42
CA SER A 114 4.20 0.93 9.47
C SER A 114 3.48 0.15 8.36
N SER A 115 3.07 0.80 7.26
CA SER A 115 2.33 0.15 6.16
C SER A 115 3.04 -1.08 5.62
N LYS A 116 4.37 -1.00 5.46
CA LYS A 116 5.20 -2.11 4.97
C LYS A 116 5.32 -3.22 6.03
N GLU A 117 5.57 -2.85 7.27
CA GLU A 117 5.72 -3.77 8.39
C GLU A 117 4.43 -4.55 8.66
N ILE A 118 3.26 -3.91 8.51
CA ILE A 118 1.94 -4.55 8.59
C ILE A 118 1.77 -5.58 7.46
N ALA A 119 2.15 -5.23 6.24
CA ALA A 119 2.08 -6.16 5.10
C ALA A 119 3.06 -7.35 5.26
N ASP A 120 4.28 -7.10 5.75
CA ASP A 120 5.24 -8.15 6.07
C ASP A 120 4.73 -9.06 7.21
N THR A 121 4.10 -8.48 8.23
CA THR A 121 3.47 -9.21 9.36
C THR A 121 2.34 -10.10 8.87
N LEU A 122 1.49 -9.61 7.97
CA LEU A 122 0.48 -10.44 7.32
C LEU A 122 1.13 -11.64 6.60
N SER A 123 2.14 -11.37 5.76
CA SER A 123 2.83 -12.42 5.00
C SER A 123 3.46 -13.47 5.92
N LEU A 124 4.18 -13.05 6.95
CA LEU A 124 4.78 -13.94 7.95
C LEU A 124 3.73 -14.82 8.64
N SER A 125 2.59 -14.24 8.99
CA SER A 125 1.51 -14.95 9.71
C SER A 125 0.75 -15.94 8.84
N VAL A 126 0.73 -15.78 7.50
CA VAL A 126 -0.02 -16.66 6.59
C VAL A 126 0.86 -17.57 5.74
N THR A 127 2.16 -17.25 5.56
CA THR A 127 3.07 -18.04 4.71
C THR A 127 4.35 -18.49 5.42
N GLY A 128 4.67 -17.93 6.58
CA GLY A 128 5.93 -18.13 7.27
C GLY A 128 7.14 -17.42 6.63
N LYS A 129 6.89 -16.52 5.68
CA LYS A 129 7.92 -15.74 4.97
C LYS A 129 7.55 -14.27 4.97
N TYR A 130 8.54 -13.41 4.89
CA TYR A 130 8.32 -12.00 4.56
C TYR A 130 7.58 -11.87 3.23
N ALA A 131 6.95 -10.75 2.99
CA ALA A 131 6.31 -10.47 1.71
C ALA A 131 7.36 -10.42 0.58
N ASN A 132 6.97 -10.90 -0.61
CA ASN A 132 7.74 -10.60 -1.82
C ASN A 132 7.70 -9.09 -2.04
N GLN A 133 8.76 -8.50 -2.58
CA GLN A 133 8.86 -7.06 -2.75
C GLN A 133 9.07 -6.70 -4.21
N LEU A 134 8.27 -5.76 -4.71
CA LEU A 134 8.47 -5.10 -5.99
C LEU A 134 8.71 -3.63 -5.74
N GLN A 135 9.93 -3.18 -6.02
CA GLN A 135 10.34 -1.78 -5.90
C GLN A 135 10.25 -1.10 -7.27
N CYS A 136 9.33 -0.14 -7.40
CA CYS A 136 9.04 0.54 -8.66
C CYS A 136 10.00 1.72 -8.89
N ASP A 137 11.28 1.43 -9.08
CA ASP A 137 12.31 2.43 -9.33
C ASP A 137 12.69 2.48 -10.81
N GLY A 138 12.88 3.71 -11.35
CA GLY A 138 13.27 3.92 -12.72
C GLY A 138 12.15 3.61 -13.74
N PRO A 139 12.50 3.32 -15.01
CA PRO A 139 11.53 3.02 -16.06
C PRO A 139 10.71 1.78 -15.76
N CYS A 140 9.41 1.81 -16.06
CA CYS A 140 8.53 0.67 -15.86
C CYS A 140 8.94 -0.55 -16.72
N ASP A 141 9.02 -1.72 -16.10
CA ASP A 141 9.28 -2.99 -16.77
C ASP A 141 8.11 -3.97 -16.55
N ILE A 142 7.32 -4.17 -17.60
CA ILE A 142 6.16 -5.07 -17.59
C ILE A 142 6.58 -6.53 -17.36
N GLY A 143 7.78 -6.91 -17.79
CA GLY A 143 8.32 -8.26 -17.57
C GLY A 143 8.49 -8.57 -16.09
N ILE A 144 9.05 -7.62 -15.34
CA ILE A 144 9.22 -7.72 -13.89
C ILE A 144 7.86 -7.72 -13.17
N ILE A 145 6.89 -6.90 -13.59
CA ILE A 145 5.53 -6.94 -13.05
C ILE A 145 4.92 -8.34 -13.22
N ARG A 146 4.97 -8.88 -14.43
CA ARG A 146 4.43 -10.23 -14.71
C ARG A 146 5.15 -11.33 -13.95
N GLU A 147 6.44 -11.21 -13.72
CA GLU A 147 7.21 -12.15 -12.90
C GLU A 147 6.77 -12.07 -11.44
N SER A 148 6.71 -10.87 -10.86
CA SER A 148 6.30 -10.66 -9.47
C SER A 148 4.88 -11.14 -9.21
N TYR A 149 3.95 -10.96 -10.17
CA TYR A 149 2.55 -11.39 -10.07
C TYR A 149 2.36 -12.92 -10.14
N LYS A 150 3.35 -13.66 -10.62
CA LYS A 150 3.35 -15.13 -10.56
C LYS A 150 3.74 -15.67 -9.19
N SER A 151 4.28 -14.84 -8.31
CA SER A 151 4.62 -15.21 -6.94
C SER A 151 3.37 -15.64 -6.15
N THR A 152 3.59 -16.31 -5.04
CA THR A 152 2.51 -16.73 -4.12
C THR A 152 2.61 -15.95 -2.81
N GLY A 153 1.55 -15.94 -2.02
CA GLY A 153 1.50 -15.26 -0.74
C GLY A 153 1.15 -13.78 -0.87
N VAL A 154 1.99 -12.92 -0.35
CA VAL A 154 1.82 -11.45 -0.36
C VAL A 154 2.92 -10.81 -1.17
N LEU A 155 2.58 -9.85 -2.02
CA LEU A 155 3.48 -8.99 -2.77
C LEU A 155 3.31 -7.56 -2.29
N VAL A 156 4.35 -6.99 -1.71
CA VAL A 156 4.43 -5.57 -1.36
C VAL A 156 4.99 -4.79 -2.53
N VAL A 157 4.28 -3.74 -2.92
CA VAL A 157 4.69 -2.82 -4.00
C VAL A 157 5.01 -1.47 -3.40
N THR A 158 6.25 -1.01 -3.61
CA THR A 158 6.75 0.29 -3.11
C THR A 158 7.09 1.22 -4.26
N ASN A 159 7.06 2.52 -4.02
CA ASN A 159 7.44 3.58 -4.96
C ASN A 159 6.63 3.59 -6.29
N ALA A 160 5.41 3.01 -6.28
CA ALA A 160 4.57 2.97 -7.48
C ALA A 160 3.84 4.28 -7.76
N PHE A 161 3.57 5.08 -6.72
CA PHE A 161 2.78 6.31 -6.81
C PHE A 161 3.55 7.42 -7.51
N GLY A 162 2.84 8.23 -8.32
CA GLY A 162 3.45 9.30 -9.11
C GLY A 162 4.37 8.80 -10.24
N SER A 163 4.28 7.53 -10.63
CA SER A 163 5.14 6.91 -11.63
C SER A 163 4.35 6.17 -12.71
N ASP A 164 5.01 5.87 -13.83
CA ASP A 164 4.43 5.09 -14.94
C ASP A 164 4.12 3.62 -14.54
N TRP A 165 4.67 3.15 -13.41
CA TRP A 165 4.44 1.80 -12.92
C TRP A 165 2.99 1.55 -12.54
N MET A 166 2.32 2.55 -11.93
CA MET A 166 0.97 2.37 -11.40
C MET A 166 -0.02 1.91 -12.47
N ILE A 167 0.00 2.53 -13.65
CA ILE A 167 -0.90 2.17 -14.76
C ILE A 167 -0.64 0.72 -15.20
N SER A 168 0.62 0.35 -15.37
CA SER A 168 1.00 -1.01 -15.80
C SER A 168 0.67 -2.06 -14.76
N LEU A 169 0.88 -1.76 -13.47
CA LEU A 169 0.50 -2.63 -12.35
C LEU A 169 -1.01 -2.91 -12.35
N LEU A 170 -1.83 -1.87 -12.51
CA LEU A 170 -3.30 -2.02 -12.52
C LEU A 170 -3.80 -2.79 -13.75
N GLN A 171 -3.17 -2.63 -14.92
CA GLN A 171 -3.54 -3.37 -16.12
C GLN A 171 -3.28 -4.88 -16.01
N GLU A 172 -2.23 -5.28 -15.30
CA GLU A 172 -1.83 -6.67 -15.13
C GLU A 172 -2.47 -7.36 -13.91
N LEU A 173 -3.27 -6.65 -13.09
CA LEU A 173 -3.86 -7.18 -11.84
C LEU A 173 -4.57 -8.53 -11.99
N ASN A 174 -5.25 -8.76 -13.13
CA ASN A 174 -5.97 -10.01 -13.39
C ASN A 174 -5.06 -11.23 -13.47
N GLN A 175 -3.76 -11.05 -13.61
CA GLN A 175 -2.77 -12.14 -13.71
C GLN A 175 -2.17 -12.49 -12.35
N ALA A 176 -2.41 -11.67 -11.32
CA ALA A 176 -1.81 -11.87 -10.01
C ALA A 176 -2.30 -13.14 -9.32
N LYS A 177 -1.36 -13.95 -8.85
CA LYS A 177 -1.62 -15.16 -8.05
C LYS A 177 -1.48 -14.92 -6.56
N CYS A 178 -0.88 -13.80 -6.16
CA CYS A 178 -0.67 -13.34 -4.79
C CYS A 178 -1.67 -12.25 -4.40
N LEU A 179 -1.74 -11.92 -3.10
CA LEU A 179 -2.31 -10.66 -2.64
C LEU A 179 -1.32 -9.53 -2.95
N ILE A 180 -1.77 -8.49 -3.64
CA ILE A 180 -0.98 -7.29 -3.89
C ILE A 180 -1.30 -6.27 -2.80
N VAL A 181 -0.26 -5.72 -2.17
CA VAL A 181 -0.37 -4.67 -1.17
C VAL A 181 0.51 -3.50 -1.62
N PHE A 182 -0.12 -2.44 -2.09
CA PHE A 182 0.54 -1.16 -2.29
C PHE A 182 0.78 -0.53 -0.93
N VAL A 183 1.96 0.04 -0.71
CA VAL A 183 2.29 0.69 0.56
C VAL A 183 2.80 2.10 0.33
N HIS A 184 2.34 3.03 1.14
CA HIS A 184 2.81 4.40 1.16
C HIS A 184 2.83 4.95 2.59
N PRO A 185 3.98 5.52 3.05
CA PRO A 185 4.09 6.00 4.43
C PRO A 185 3.32 7.29 4.71
N PHE A 186 2.92 8.05 3.67
CA PHE A 186 2.26 9.35 3.78
C PHE A 186 0.93 9.34 3.02
N ILE A 187 -0.16 9.54 3.74
CA ILE A 187 -1.50 9.55 3.13
C ILE A 187 -1.70 10.77 2.23
N GLU A 188 -1.05 11.89 2.54
CA GLU A 188 -1.16 13.15 1.82
C GLU A 188 -0.65 13.03 0.38
N ASP A 189 0.43 12.28 0.17
CA ASP A 189 1.05 12.13 -1.15
C ASP A 189 0.17 11.33 -2.12
N ILE A 190 -0.73 10.48 -1.59
CA ILE A 190 -1.61 9.65 -2.40
C ILE A 190 -2.75 10.48 -3.02
N SER A 191 -3.05 11.64 -2.46
CA SER A 191 -4.10 12.54 -2.97
C SER A 191 -3.82 13.09 -4.38
N ILE A 192 -2.58 12.96 -4.87
CA ILE A 192 -2.21 13.33 -6.24
C ILE A 192 -2.62 12.29 -7.30
N GLU A 193 -2.93 11.07 -6.87
CA GLU A 193 -3.33 10.00 -7.78
C GLU A 193 -4.77 10.18 -8.26
N ALA A 194 -5.07 9.59 -9.42
CA ALA A 194 -6.43 9.60 -9.94
C ALA A 194 -7.37 8.81 -9.02
N SER A 195 -8.52 9.38 -8.65
CA SER A 195 -9.51 8.75 -7.77
C SER A 195 -10.00 7.38 -8.28
N SER A 196 -9.89 7.11 -9.58
CA SER A 196 -10.19 5.80 -10.18
C SER A 196 -9.27 4.67 -9.68
N LEU A 197 -8.07 4.98 -9.15
CA LEU A 197 -7.16 4.02 -8.51
C LEU A 197 -7.86 3.21 -7.43
N TYR A 198 -8.64 3.90 -6.58
CA TYR A 198 -9.33 3.26 -5.44
C TYR A 198 -10.45 2.30 -5.85
N SER A 199 -10.80 2.25 -7.15
CA SER A 199 -11.66 1.19 -7.68
C SER A 199 -10.96 -0.17 -7.75
N TYR A 200 -9.64 -0.18 -7.83
CA TYR A 200 -8.85 -1.40 -8.01
C TYR A 200 -8.23 -1.93 -6.73
N CYS A 201 -7.94 -1.07 -5.77
CA CYS A 201 -7.38 -1.43 -4.47
C CYS A 201 -8.17 -0.80 -3.34
N CYS A 202 -8.33 -1.54 -2.24
CA CYS A 202 -9.03 -1.05 -1.06
C CYS A 202 -8.05 -0.22 -0.20
N PRO A 203 -8.28 1.09 -0.02
CA PRO A 203 -7.44 1.93 0.82
C PRO A 203 -7.70 1.62 2.30
N ILE A 204 -6.64 1.45 3.08
CA ILE A 204 -6.68 1.30 4.54
C ILE A 204 -5.70 2.31 5.14
N SER A 205 -6.22 3.26 5.90
CA SER A 205 -5.38 4.17 6.69
C SER A 205 -4.82 3.44 7.91
N THR A 206 -3.52 3.62 8.16
CA THR A 206 -2.86 3.10 9.36
C THR A 206 -2.59 4.20 10.39
N VAL A 207 -2.96 5.46 10.11
CA VAL A 207 -2.64 6.63 10.94
C VAL A 207 -3.18 6.51 12.35
N ASP A 208 -4.46 6.12 12.49
CA ASP A 208 -5.13 6.02 13.79
C ASP A 208 -5.04 4.62 14.40
N THR A 209 -4.41 3.66 13.70
CA THR A 209 -4.29 2.28 14.17
C THR A 209 -2.89 1.92 14.66
N VAL A 210 -1.89 2.76 14.37
CA VAL A 210 -0.50 2.57 14.78
C VAL A 210 -0.17 3.57 15.89
N ASP A 211 0.19 3.07 17.06
CA ASP A 211 0.52 3.87 18.25
C ASP A 211 1.99 3.72 18.69
N ASN A 212 2.72 2.76 18.12
CA ASN A 212 4.12 2.49 18.44
C ASN A 212 4.99 2.35 17.17
N LEU A 213 6.30 2.48 17.35
CA LEU A 213 7.25 2.11 16.30
C LEU A 213 7.33 0.59 16.16
N ALA A 214 7.43 0.13 14.91
CA ALA A 214 7.55 -1.29 14.63
C ALA A 214 8.86 -1.89 15.17
N ASP A 215 8.77 -3.06 15.81
CA ASP A 215 9.90 -3.93 16.18
C ASP A 215 9.67 -5.34 15.61
N MET A 216 10.05 -5.53 14.37
CA MET A 216 9.84 -6.77 13.63
C MET A 216 10.58 -7.99 14.21
N ASN A 217 11.51 -7.82 15.16
CA ASN A 217 12.24 -8.93 15.79
C ASN A 217 11.32 -9.83 16.62
N GLY A 218 10.20 -9.30 17.13
CA GLY A 218 9.21 -10.06 17.89
C GLY A 218 8.22 -10.86 17.03
N VAL A 219 8.20 -10.61 15.73
CA VAL A 219 7.25 -11.28 14.81
C VAL A 219 7.66 -12.72 14.56
N THR A 220 6.70 -13.63 14.66
CA THR A 220 6.91 -15.07 14.38
C THR A 220 6.23 -15.48 13.08
N GLY A 221 6.89 -16.31 12.28
CA GLY A 221 6.34 -16.86 11.05
C GLY A 221 5.45 -18.07 11.28
N ALA A 222 4.44 -18.27 10.45
CA ALA A 222 3.60 -19.46 10.47
C ALA A 222 4.38 -20.71 10.03
N CYS A 223 4.25 -21.80 10.78
CA CYS A 223 4.64 -23.13 10.37
C CYS A 223 3.39 -23.89 9.95
N LEU A 224 3.03 -23.82 8.65
CA LEU A 224 1.79 -24.40 8.16
C LEU A 224 1.84 -25.94 8.18
N SER A 225 0.74 -26.57 8.65
CA SER A 225 0.56 -28.03 8.60
C SER A 225 0.27 -28.50 7.17
N ASP A 226 0.69 -29.73 6.83
CA ASP A 226 0.31 -30.39 5.59
C ASP A 226 -1.21 -30.57 5.44
N SER A 227 -1.93 -30.62 6.58
CA SER A 227 -3.40 -30.72 6.67
C SER A 227 -4.07 -29.40 7.06
N PHE A 228 -3.57 -28.27 6.53
CA PHE A 228 -4.08 -26.94 6.86
C PHE A 228 -5.54 -26.76 6.42
N GLU A 229 -6.39 -26.37 7.37
CA GLU A 229 -7.80 -26.03 7.12
C GLU A 229 -7.92 -24.57 6.71
N ALA A 230 -8.09 -24.34 5.39
CA ALA A 230 -8.24 -23.00 4.83
C ALA A 230 -9.65 -22.44 5.07
N TYR A 231 -9.73 -21.11 5.25
CA TYR A 231 -11.02 -20.42 5.23
C TYR A 231 -11.59 -20.41 3.80
N VAL A 232 -12.88 -20.77 3.69
CA VAL A 232 -13.61 -20.67 2.42
C VAL A 232 -14.40 -19.36 2.43
N PRO A 233 -14.05 -18.37 1.56
CA PRO A 233 -14.75 -17.12 1.49
C PRO A 233 -16.24 -17.30 1.16
N THR A 234 -17.11 -16.61 1.90
CA THR A 234 -18.55 -16.57 1.64
C THR A 234 -18.91 -15.17 1.15
N VAL A 235 -19.68 -15.09 0.06
CA VAL A 235 -20.17 -13.81 -0.45
C VAL A 235 -21.28 -13.33 0.47
N LYS A 236 -21.04 -12.26 1.20
CA LYS A 236 -22.09 -11.49 1.89
C LYS A 236 -22.21 -10.14 1.21
N GLY A 237 -23.44 -9.68 0.96
CA GLY A 237 -23.68 -8.32 0.50
C GLY A 237 -23.21 -7.32 1.57
N SER A 238 -22.68 -6.18 1.14
CA SER A 238 -22.42 -5.09 2.08
C SER A 238 -23.74 -4.41 2.44
N LYS A 239 -24.01 -4.21 3.73
CA LYS A 239 -25.14 -3.42 4.22
C LYS A 239 -25.04 -1.93 3.81
N ARG A 240 -23.84 -1.49 3.44
CA ARG A 240 -23.53 -0.11 3.06
C ARG A 240 -23.45 0.11 1.56
N ALA A 241 -23.79 -0.91 0.76
CA ALA A 241 -23.71 -0.79 -0.71
C ALA A 241 -24.48 0.41 -1.24
N ASP A 242 -25.71 0.65 -0.74
CA ASP A 242 -26.54 1.77 -1.17
C ASP A 242 -25.95 3.13 -0.73
N GLU A 243 -25.39 3.23 0.47
CA GLU A 243 -24.71 4.42 0.96
C GLU A 243 -23.49 4.76 0.10
N LEU A 244 -22.62 3.79 -0.15
CA LEU A 244 -21.43 3.96 -0.98
C LEU A 244 -21.79 4.29 -2.43
N MET A 245 -22.83 3.70 -2.97
CA MET A 245 -23.33 4.02 -4.32
C MET A 245 -23.91 5.42 -4.38
N ALA A 246 -24.58 5.90 -3.33
CA ALA A 246 -25.08 7.27 -3.23
C ALA A 246 -23.95 8.31 -3.20
N MET A 247 -22.77 7.93 -2.71
CA MET A 247 -21.55 8.75 -2.71
C MET A 247 -20.76 8.67 -4.03
N SER A 248 -21.34 8.15 -5.08
CA SER A 248 -20.68 7.96 -6.39
C SER A 248 -19.46 7.02 -6.36
N ALA A 249 -19.36 6.16 -5.36
CA ALA A 249 -18.34 5.13 -5.33
C ALA A 249 -18.47 4.17 -6.53
N SER A 250 -17.34 3.71 -7.06
CA SER A 250 -17.38 2.78 -8.17
C SER A 250 -17.96 1.43 -7.75
N LYS A 251 -18.73 0.79 -8.65
CA LYS A 251 -19.30 -0.56 -8.41
C LYS A 251 -18.23 -1.59 -8.04
N LEU A 252 -17.01 -1.43 -8.58
CA LEU A 252 -15.90 -2.33 -8.30
C LEU A 252 -15.41 -2.16 -6.86
N PHE A 253 -15.24 -0.92 -6.39
CA PHE A 253 -14.89 -0.64 -5.00
C PHE A 253 -15.95 -1.18 -4.03
N VAL A 254 -17.23 -0.87 -4.27
CA VAL A 254 -18.34 -1.35 -3.43
C VAL A 254 -18.33 -2.87 -3.33
N ARG A 255 -18.12 -3.57 -4.45
CA ARG A 255 -18.05 -5.03 -4.47
C ARG A 255 -16.85 -5.53 -3.67
N ASN A 256 -15.67 -4.98 -3.87
CA ASN A 256 -14.45 -5.39 -3.17
C ASN A 256 -14.57 -5.16 -1.66
N LEU A 257 -15.10 -4.01 -1.26
CA LEU A 257 -15.36 -3.70 0.15
C LEU A 257 -16.37 -4.68 0.76
N ALA A 258 -17.45 -5.01 0.04
CA ALA A 258 -18.44 -5.99 0.50
C ALA A 258 -17.83 -7.38 0.76
N TYR A 259 -16.89 -7.82 -0.09
CA TYR A 259 -16.15 -9.07 0.13
C TYR A 259 -15.25 -8.98 1.37
N ILE A 260 -14.50 -7.88 1.52
CA ILE A 260 -13.60 -7.69 2.66
C ILE A 260 -14.40 -7.63 3.96
N GLU A 261 -15.36 -6.73 4.06
CA GLU A 261 -16.17 -6.50 5.27
C GLU A 261 -16.96 -7.76 5.67
N GLY A 262 -17.68 -8.36 4.71
CA GLY A 262 -18.51 -9.53 4.99
C GLY A 262 -17.71 -10.76 5.44
N ASN A 263 -16.55 -11.02 4.84
CA ASN A 263 -15.70 -12.13 5.28
C ASN A 263 -14.95 -11.79 6.57
N ALA A 264 -14.48 -10.55 6.77
CA ALA A 264 -13.87 -10.11 8.02
C ALA A 264 -14.84 -10.27 9.21
N ALA A 265 -16.09 -9.84 9.07
CA ALA A 265 -17.13 -10.04 10.08
C ALA A 265 -17.38 -11.53 10.38
N SER A 266 -17.37 -12.39 9.35
CA SER A 266 -17.52 -13.84 9.53
C SER A 266 -16.31 -14.47 10.23
N ILE A 267 -15.10 -13.99 9.95
CA ILE A 267 -13.84 -14.48 10.52
C ILE A 267 -13.72 -14.04 11.98
N SER A 268 -13.97 -12.75 12.24
CA SER A 268 -13.86 -12.12 13.55
C SER A 268 -14.93 -12.63 14.53
N GLY A 269 -16.14 -12.91 14.04
CA GLY A 269 -17.31 -13.16 14.90
C GLY A 269 -17.87 -11.91 15.60
N ASN A 270 -17.27 -10.73 15.39
CA ASN A 270 -17.70 -9.44 15.92
C ASN A 270 -17.97 -8.46 14.78
N GLU A 271 -19.22 -8.43 14.30
CA GLU A 271 -19.63 -7.60 13.15
C GLU A 271 -19.49 -6.10 13.47
N ALA A 272 -19.84 -5.68 14.69
CA ALA A 272 -19.82 -4.27 15.07
C ALA A 272 -18.40 -3.68 15.08
N ASP A 273 -17.43 -4.44 15.55
CA ASP A 273 -16.02 -4.06 15.57
C ASP A 273 -15.47 -3.88 14.15
N ILE A 274 -15.82 -4.81 13.25
CA ILE A 274 -15.46 -4.71 11.82
C ILE A 274 -16.13 -3.51 11.15
N GLU A 275 -17.41 -3.26 11.45
CA GLU A 275 -18.13 -2.10 10.90
C GLU A 275 -17.50 -0.77 11.32
N SER A 276 -17.09 -0.62 12.59
CA SER A 276 -16.38 0.57 13.09
C SER A 276 -15.05 0.73 12.38
N PHE A 277 -14.22 -0.32 12.39
CA PHE A 277 -12.92 -0.31 11.73
C PHE A 277 -13.00 0.05 10.26
N VAL A 278 -13.91 -0.57 9.51
CA VAL A 278 -14.12 -0.30 8.07
C VAL A 278 -14.57 1.14 7.84
N THR A 279 -15.42 1.69 8.72
CA THR A 279 -15.86 3.09 8.61
C THR A 279 -14.68 4.03 8.76
N GLU A 280 -13.94 3.89 9.86
CA GLU A 280 -12.89 4.82 10.27
C GLU A 280 -11.64 4.72 9.38
N ASN A 281 -11.26 3.50 9.00
CA ASN A 281 -9.96 3.27 8.36
C ASN A 281 -10.03 2.96 6.86
N ILE A 282 -11.23 2.76 6.29
CA ILE A 282 -11.41 2.51 4.85
C ILE A 282 -12.34 3.54 4.22
N ILE A 283 -13.56 3.72 4.76
CA ILE A 283 -14.58 4.56 4.12
C ILE A 283 -14.24 6.04 4.25
N GLU A 284 -13.90 6.51 5.46
CA GLU A 284 -13.54 7.93 5.65
C GLU A 284 -12.28 8.32 4.86
N PRO A 285 -11.18 7.53 4.85
CA PRO A 285 -10.06 7.77 3.94
C PRO A 285 -10.45 7.76 2.46
N TYR A 286 -11.28 6.81 2.03
CA TYR A 286 -11.78 6.77 0.64
C TYR A 286 -12.53 8.06 0.27
N LYS A 287 -13.42 8.57 1.16
CA LYS A 287 -14.12 9.83 0.97
C LYS A 287 -13.14 11.01 0.85
N ALA A 288 -12.19 11.09 1.78
CA ALA A 288 -11.19 12.16 1.79
C ALA A 288 -10.35 12.19 0.49
N LEU A 289 -10.00 11.02 -0.06
CA LEU A 289 -9.19 10.89 -1.26
C LEU A 289 -9.99 11.08 -2.58
N THR A 290 -11.30 10.93 -2.56
CA THR A 290 -12.13 10.97 -3.79
C THR A 290 -13.02 12.20 -3.93
N GLN A 291 -13.17 13.01 -2.86
CA GLN A 291 -14.05 14.19 -2.84
C GLN A 291 -13.29 15.53 -2.91
N ASN A 292 -11.97 15.51 -3.11
CA ASN A 292 -11.12 16.69 -3.27
C ASN A 292 -10.99 17.11 -4.75
#